data_0c0da277a494d05e5644761fadfc93c6
#
_entry.id   0c0da277a494d05e5644761fadfc93c6
#
_cell.length_a   1.000
_cell.length_b   1.000
_cell.length_c   1.000
_cell.angle_alpha   90.00
_cell.angle_beta   90.00
_cell.angle_gamma   90.00
#
_symmetry.space_group_name_H-M   'P 1'
#
loop_
_entity.id
_entity.type
_entity.pdbx_description
1 polymer ?
#
loop_
_entity_poly.entity_id
_entity_poly.type
_entity_poly.pdbx_seq_one_letter_code
_entity_poly.pdbx_strand_id
1 'polypeptide(L)'
;MSSESTEDRILSALEADAQASYADIAEDAGVSKPTVRKYINKLEDEGVIVGYSADVDPKKLSGQSIAMVGIDVASEQYVEATRALKELESVHALYTSSGDHMLMAEVRAADGDELGAVISEEILEIDGVTAAHPSFLQERLK
;
A
#
# COMPACT_ATOMS: atom_id res chain seq x y z
N MET A 1 -30.56 -2.62 8.82
CA MET A 1 -29.60 -2.83 7.72
C MET A 1 -29.29 -1.50 7.07
N SER A 2 -28.02 -1.13 7.07
CA SER A 2 -27.60 0.04 6.32
C SER A 2 -27.56 -0.31 4.84
N SER A 3 -28.20 0.49 4.00
CA SER A 3 -28.06 0.34 2.55
C SER A 3 -26.67 0.85 2.15
N GLU A 4 -25.98 0.10 1.30
CA GLU A 4 -24.73 0.52 0.71
C GLU A 4 -24.96 1.78 -0.13
N SER A 5 -24.13 2.79 0.08
CA SER A 5 -24.20 4.00 -0.74
C SER A 5 -23.65 3.73 -2.14
N THR A 6 -23.95 4.64 -3.08
CA THR A 6 -23.38 4.56 -4.43
C THR A 6 -21.85 4.59 -4.37
N GLU A 7 -21.30 5.43 -3.51
CA GLU A 7 -19.87 5.56 -3.29
C GLU A 7 -19.25 4.23 -2.82
N ASP A 8 -19.91 3.57 -1.85
CA ASP A 8 -19.47 2.27 -1.34
C ASP A 8 -19.48 1.19 -2.43
N ARG A 9 -20.49 1.19 -3.28
CA ARG A 9 -20.61 0.23 -4.38
C ARG A 9 -19.50 0.42 -5.42
N ILE A 10 -19.20 1.66 -5.76
CA ILE A 10 -18.14 2.00 -6.69
C ILE A 10 -16.80 1.57 -6.13
N LEU A 11 -16.52 1.89 -4.87
CA LEU A 11 -15.29 1.50 -4.20
C LEU A 11 -15.13 -0.02 -4.14
N SER A 12 -16.19 -0.74 -3.77
CA SER A 12 -16.18 -2.22 -3.71
C SER A 12 -15.90 -2.83 -5.08
N ALA A 13 -16.44 -2.27 -6.15
CA ALA A 13 -16.20 -2.74 -7.51
C ALA A 13 -14.72 -2.58 -7.89
N LEU A 14 -14.10 -1.46 -7.53
CA LEU A 14 -12.68 -1.20 -7.79
C LEU A 14 -11.78 -2.09 -6.92
N GLU A 15 -12.16 -2.34 -5.68
CA GLU A 15 -11.41 -3.25 -4.81
C GLU A 15 -11.44 -4.69 -5.33
N ALA A 16 -12.56 -5.11 -5.93
CA ALA A 16 -12.69 -6.43 -6.52
C ALA A 16 -11.93 -6.55 -7.85
N ASP A 17 -11.90 -5.47 -8.63
CA ASP A 17 -11.22 -5.42 -9.93
C ASP A 17 -10.83 -3.97 -10.26
N ALA A 18 -9.57 -3.64 -10.04
CA ALA A 18 -9.05 -2.30 -10.32
C ALA A 18 -9.09 -1.95 -11.82
N GLN A 19 -9.23 -2.95 -12.69
CA GLN A 19 -9.32 -2.76 -14.15
C GLN A 19 -10.77 -2.74 -14.66
N ALA A 20 -11.75 -2.80 -13.76
CA ALA A 20 -13.16 -2.75 -14.16
C ALA A 20 -13.42 -1.49 -14.99
N SER A 21 -14.17 -1.63 -16.07
CA SER A 21 -14.54 -0.49 -16.90
C SER A 21 -15.56 0.39 -16.18
N TYR A 22 -15.58 1.67 -16.53
CA TYR A 22 -16.61 2.57 -15.98
C TYR A 22 -18.01 2.10 -16.33
N ALA A 23 -18.17 1.46 -17.49
CA ALA A 23 -19.46 0.88 -17.90
C ALA A 23 -19.90 -0.23 -16.95
N ASP A 24 -19.00 -1.14 -16.60
CA ASP A 24 -19.31 -2.24 -15.70
C ASP A 24 -19.60 -1.74 -14.28
N ILE A 25 -18.83 -0.78 -13.80
CA ILE A 25 -19.04 -0.17 -12.49
C ILE A 25 -20.38 0.57 -12.45
N ALA A 26 -20.70 1.30 -13.52
CA ALA A 26 -21.95 2.03 -13.64
C ALA A 26 -23.17 1.08 -13.58
N GLU A 27 -23.09 -0.04 -14.26
CA GLU A 27 -24.12 -1.07 -14.24
C GLU A 27 -24.29 -1.66 -12.83
N ASP A 28 -23.20 -2.03 -12.18
CA ASP A 28 -23.24 -2.58 -10.82
C ASP A 28 -23.80 -1.59 -9.80
N ALA A 29 -23.44 -0.33 -9.92
CA ALA A 29 -23.87 0.71 -8.97
C ALA A 29 -25.23 1.33 -9.33
N GLY A 30 -25.76 1.05 -10.51
CA GLY A 30 -27.04 1.60 -10.96
C GLY A 30 -26.98 3.09 -11.29
N VAL A 31 -25.86 3.58 -11.82
CA VAL A 31 -25.63 4.98 -12.14
C VAL A 31 -25.02 5.11 -13.55
N SER A 32 -24.83 6.34 -14.01
CA SER A 32 -24.21 6.62 -15.31
C SER A 32 -22.67 6.60 -15.22
N LYS A 33 -22.01 6.44 -16.37
CA LYS A 33 -20.54 6.52 -16.44
C LYS A 33 -20.00 7.85 -15.92
N PRO A 34 -20.56 9.02 -16.29
CA PRO A 34 -20.10 10.30 -15.74
C PRO A 34 -20.22 10.35 -14.21
N THR A 35 -21.24 9.72 -13.64
CA THR A 35 -21.40 9.64 -12.19
C THR A 35 -20.30 8.79 -11.56
N VAL A 36 -19.94 7.66 -12.18
CA VAL A 36 -18.83 6.82 -11.73
C VAL A 36 -17.54 7.65 -11.71
N ARG A 37 -17.22 8.36 -12.78
CA ARG A 37 -16.03 9.22 -12.89
C ARG A 37 -16.00 10.27 -11.79
N LYS A 38 -17.14 10.90 -11.53
CA LYS A 38 -17.26 11.93 -10.49
C LYS A 38 -16.93 11.37 -9.11
N TYR A 39 -17.48 10.21 -8.78
CA TYR A 39 -17.23 9.57 -7.48
C TYR A 39 -15.78 9.08 -7.34
N ILE A 40 -15.21 8.51 -8.40
CA ILE A 40 -13.81 8.07 -8.38
C ILE A 40 -12.89 9.27 -8.16
N ASN A 41 -13.10 10.37 -8.89
CA ASN A 41 -12.31 11.59 -8.71
C ASN A 41 -12.41 12.13 -7.27
N LYS A 42 -13.60 12.09 -6.71
CA LYS A 42 -13.84 12.52 -5.32
C LYS A 42 -13.09 11.63 -4.34
N LEU A 43 -13.15 10.31 -4.52
CA LEU A 43 -12.45 9.35 -3.65
C LEU A 43 -10.93 9.51 -3.74
N GLU A 44 -10.41 9.79 -4.91
CA GLU A 44 -8.99 10.09 -5.10
C GLU A 44 -8.59 11.41 -4.43
N ASP A 45 -9.38 12.46 -4.64
CA ASP A 45 -9.12 13.79 -4.08
C ASP A 45 -9.18 13.78 -2.55
N GLU A 46 -10.08 13.01 -1.96
CA GLU A 46 -10.22 12.87 -0.51
C GLU A 46 -9.19 11.90 0.10
N GLY A 47 -8.39 11.23 -0.73
CA GLY A 47 -7.39 10.28 -0.27
C GLY A 47 -7.96 8.95 0.21
N VAL A 48 -9.21 8.64 -0.11
CA VAL A 48 -9.81 7.32 0.15
C VAL A 48 -9.15 6.30 -0.78
N ILE A 49 -9.03 6.65 -2.06
CA ILE A 49 -8.23 5.88 -3.02
C ILE A 49 -6.86 6.55 -3.08
N VAL A 50 -5.84 5.83 -2.63
CA VAL A 50 -4.46 6.32 -2.61
C VAL A 50 -3.66 5.88 -3.84
N GLY A 51 -4.18 4.94 -4.61
CA GLY A 51 -3.51 4.44 -5.81
C GLY A 51 -4.12 3.13 -6.29
N TYR A 52 -3.55 2.61 -7.37
CA TYR A 52 -3.94 1.35 -7.98
C TYR A 52 -2.68 0.53 -8.21
N SER A 53 -2.72 -0.75 -7.89
CA SER A 53 -1.57 -1.63 -8.07
C SER A 53 -2.01 -3.03 -8.45
N ALA A 54 -1.11 -3.76 -9.08
CA ALA A 54 -1.33 -5.17 -9.39
C ALA A 54 -0.98 -6.01 -8.17
N ASP A 55 -1.80 -7.01 -7.90
CA ASP A 55 -1.47 -8.05 -6.93
C ASP A 55 -0.55 -9.06 -7.62
N VAL A 56 0.62 -9.27 -7.04
CA VAL A 56 1.64 -10.10 -7.67
C VAL A 56 2.07 -11.27 -6.77
N ASP A 57 2.52 -12.35 -7.41
CA ASP A 57 3.14 -13.48 -6.72
C ASP A 57 4.65 -13.26 -6.72
N PRO A 58 5.28 -13.00 -5.55
CA PRO A 58 6.72 -12.77 -5.48
C PRO A 58 7.55 -13.88 -6.10
N LYS A 59 7.09 -15.13 -5.99
CA LYS A 59 7.80 -16.29 -6.56
C LYS A 59 7.93 -16.24 -8.07
N LYS A 60 6.96 -15.58 -8.74
CA LYS A 60 6.91 -15.51 -10.21
C LYS A 60 7.50 -14.22 -10.76
N LEU A 61 7.93 -13.31 -9.90
CA LEU A 61 8.58 -12.09 -10.32
C LEU A 61 10.05 -12.34 -10.61
N SER A 62 10.53 -11.84 -11.75
CA SER A 62 11.95 -11.77 -12.05
C SER A 62 12.42 -10.33 -11.87
N GLY A 63 13.52 -10.14 -11.15
CA GLY A 63 14.08 -8.81 -10.92
C GLY A 63 13.35 -7.97 -9.88
N GLN A 64 12.63 -8.61 -8.96
CA GLN A 64 12.03 -7.92 -7.83
C GLN A 64 11.88 -8.86 -6.64
N SER A 65 12.21 -8.36 -5.45
CA SER A 65 11.97 -9.03 -4.17
C SER A 65 11.13 -8.12 -3.27
N ILE A 66 10.30 -8.73 -2.43
CA ILE A 66 9.34 -8.01 -1.59
C ILE A 66 9.50 -8.46 -0.14
N ALA A 67 9.49 -7.51 0.78
CA ALA A 67 9.44 -7.80 2.22
C ALA A 67 8.36 -6.96 2.90
N MET A 68 7.72 -7.54 3.91
CA MET A 68 6.94 -6.79 4.87
C MET A 68 7.85 -6.50 6.06
N VAL A 69 7.97 -5.24 6.43
CA VAL A 69 8.91 -4.80 7.48
C VAL A 69 8.14 -4.11 8.59
N GLY A 70 8.23 -4.68 9.81
CA GLY A 70 7.75 -4.01 11.01
C GLY A 70 8.81 -3.01 11.47
N ILE A 71 8.43 -1.74 11.65
CA ILE A 71 9.36 -0.67 11.98
C ILE A 71 8.94 -0.01 13.29
N ASP A 72 9.92 0.18 14.18
CA ASP A 72 9.73 0.90 15.43
C ASP A 72 10.50 2.21 15.39
N VAL A 73 9.89 3.27 15.90
CA VAL A 73 10.46 4.63 15.90
C VAL A 73 10.38 5.24 17.28
N ALA A 74 11.37 6.06 17.62
CA ALA A 74 11.34 6.85 18.86
C ALA A 74 10.24 7.90 18.79
N SER A 75 9.51 8.07 19.88
CA SER A 75 8.33 8.97 19.95
C SER A 75 8.67 10.41 19.55
N GLU A 76 9.83 10.90 19.97
CA GLU A 76 10.26 12.27 19.71
C GLU A 76 10.56 12.53 18.24
N GLN A 77 10.84 11.49 17.48
CA GLN A 77 11.25 11.57 16.07
C GLN A 77 10.22 10.95 15.12
N TYR A 78 9.04 10.62 15.62
CA TYR A 78 8.00 9.92 14.86
C TYR A 78 7.63 10.64 13.57
N VAL A 79 7.36 11.94 13.63
CA VAL A 79 6.91 12.71 12.45
C VAL A 79 7.99 12.75 11.37
N GLU A 80 9.23 13.02 11.77
CA GLU A 80 10.35 13.13 10.83
C GLU A 80 10.73 11.77 10.25
N ALA A 81 10.75 10.73 11.08
CA ALA A 81 11.05 9.37 10.62
C ALA A 81 10.01 8.85 9.64
N THR A 82 8.72 9.08 9.93
CA THR A 82 7.62 8.69 9.03
C THR A 82 7.73 9.40 7.69
N ARG A 83 8.05 10.69 7.72
CA ARG A 83 8.24 11.46 6.48
C ARG A 83 9.38 10.91 5.65
N ALA A 84 10.51 10.61 6.27
CA ALA A 84 11.67 10.05 5.59
C ALA A 84 11.35 8.68 4.97
N LEU A 85 10.62 7.84 5.71
CA LEU A 85 10.18 6.53 5.20
C LEU A 85 9.27 6.65 3.98
N LYS A 86 8.34 7.62 4.00
CA LYS A 86 7.43 7.86 2.88
C LYS A 86 8.15 8.30 1.62
N GLU A 87 9.29 8.93 1.73
CA GLU A 87 10.07 9.43 0.60
C GLU A 87 10.98 8.39 -0.04
N LEU A 88 11.19 7.24 0.61
CA LEU A 88 12.00 6.17 0.04
C LEU A 88 11.25 5.48 -1.11
N GLU A 89 11.86 5.44 -2.28
CA GLU A 89 11.28 4.76 -3.45
C GLU A 89 11.06 3.27 -3.20
N SER A 90 11.92 2.66 -2.41
CA SER A 90 11.85 1.23 -2.05
C SER A 90 10.63 0.90 -1.19
N VAL A 91 10.07 1.89 -0.49
CA VAL A 91 8.87 1.72 0.33
C VAL A 91 7.65 1.88 -0.57
N HIS A 92 7.03 0.76 -0.90
CA HIS A 92 5.86 0.71 -1.78
C HIS A 92 4.58 1.14 -1.05
N ALA A 93 4.44 0.73 0.20
CA ALA A 93 3.32 1.09 1.06
C ALA A 93 3.79 1.22 2.50
N LEU A 94 3.18 2.13 3.25
CA LEU A 94 3.52 2.37 4.64
C LEU A 94 2.23 2.56 5.44
N TYR A 95 2.09 1.80 6.51
CA TYR A 95 0.92 1.83 7.39
C TYR A 95 1.34 2.14 8.82
N THR A 96 0.51 2.88 9.53
CA THR A 96 0.57 2.88 11.00
C THR A 96 -0.09 1.59 11.49
N SER A 97 0.40 1.06 12.57
CA SER A 97 -0.06 -0.23 13.08
C SER A 97 -0.23 -0.20 14.60
N SER A 98 -1.13 -1.03 15.11
CA SER A 98 -1.38 -1.19 16.54
C SER A 98 -1.04 -2.59 17.00
N GLY A 99 -0.05 -3.23 16.46
CA GLY A 99 0.41 -4.55 16.86
C GLY A 99 1.77 -4.48 17.52
N ASP A 100 2.63 -5.45 17.20
CA ASP A 100 3.98 -5.54 17.73
C ASP A 100 4.90 -4.41 17.27
N HIS A 101 4.56 -3.75 16.17
CA HIS A 101 5.35 -2.68 15.60
C HIS A 101 4.49 -1.45 15.31
N MET A 102 5.10 -0.27 15.43
CA MET A 102 4.41 1.01 15.23
C MET A 102 4.04 1.23 13.77
N LEU A 103 4.88 0.77 12.85
CA LEU A 103 4.69 0.93 11.41
C LEU A 103 4.88 -0.41 10.71
N MET A 104 4.15 -0.59 9.62
CA MET A 104 4.32 -1.74 8.72
C MET A 104 4.58 -1.20 7.33
N ALA A 105 5.66 -1.64 6.71
CA ALA A 105 6.04 -1.20 5.38
C ALA A 105 6.14 -2.38 4.41
N GLU A 106 5.63 -2.20 3.20
CA GLU A 106 5.95 -3.10 2.10
C GLU A 106 7.15 -2.50 1.37
N VAL A 107 8.26 -3.24 1.35
CA VAL A 107 9.53 -2.78 0.78
C VAL A 107 9.88 -3.67 -0.42
N ARG A 108 10.31 -3.06 -1.50
CA ARG A 108 10.66 -3.76 -2.74
C ARG A 108 12.06 -3.37 -3.21
N ALA A 109 12.77 -4.32 -3.77
CA ALA A 109 14.09 -4.13 -4.36
C ALA A 109 14.31 -5.14 -5.49
N ALA A 110 15.40 -4.98 -6.25
CA ALA A 110 15.67 -5.83 -7.41
C ALA A 110 15.94 -7.29 -7.06
N ASP A 111 16.52 -7.53 -5.90
CA ASP A 111 16.82 -8.89 -5.40
C ASP A 111 16.92 -8.88 -3.88
N GLY A 112 17.12 -10.07 -3.29
CA GLY A 112 17.17 -10.22 -1.84
C GLY A 112 18.36 -9.49 -1.20
N ASP A 113 19.49 -9.43 -1.86
CA ASP A 113 20.69 -8.73 -1.34
C ASP A 113 20.44 -7.22 -1.31
N GLU A 114 19.89 -6.67 -2.37
CA GLU A 114 19.51 -5.25 -2.43
C GLU A 114 18.43 -4.93 -1.42
N LEU A 115 17.44 -5.81 -1.24
CA LEU A 115 16.39 -5.65 -0.24
C LEU A 115 16.98 -5.58 1.16
N GLY A 116 17.93 -6.46 1.49
CA GLY A 116 18.67 -6.41 2.75
C GLY A 116 19.44 -5.11 2.93
N ALA A 117 20.07 -4.63 1.87
CA ALA A 117 20.81 -3.36 1.88
C ALA A 117 19.89 -2.16 2.09
N VAL A 118 18.71 -2.15 1.45
CA VAL A 118 17.71 -1.09 1.67
C VAL A 118 17.31 -1.03 3.14
N ILE A 119 17.07 -2.17 3.76
CA ILE A 119 16.68 -2.23 5.16
C ILE A 119 17.80 -1.73 6.08
N SER A 120 19.02 -2.22 5.89
CA SER A 120 20.15 -1.88 6.76
C SER A 120 20.76 -0.50 6.50
N GLU A 121 20.78 -0.06 5.25
CA GLU A 121 21.48 1.18 4.85
C GLU A 121 20.54 2.36 4.64
N GLU A 122 19.27 2.14 4.32
CA GLU A 122 18.33 3.22 4.11
C GLU A 122 17.32 3.35 5.27
N ILE A 123 16.67 2.26 5.66
CA ILE A 123 15.62 2.32 6.70
C ILE A 123 16.24 2.48 8.10
N LEU A 124 17.17 1.61 8.47
CA LEU A 124 17.80 1.66 9.80
C LEU A 124 18.66 2.90 10.03
N GLU A 125 19.11 3.55 8.97
CA GLU A 125 19.88 4.79 9.07
C GLU A 125 19.04 6.05 9.25
N ILE A 126 17.72 5.94 9.12
CA ILE A 126 16.82 7.08 9.36
C ILE A 126 16.84 7.43 10.86
N ASP A 127 17.08 8.69 11.16
CA ASP A 127 17.04 9.20 12.54
C ASP A 127 15.65 8.91 13.15
N GLY A 128 15.66 8.26 14.29
CA GLY A 128 14.44 7.89 15.00
C GLY A 128 13.98 6.47 14.76
N VAL A 129 14.43 5.79 13.71
CA VAL A 129 14.16 4.36 13.53
C VAL A 129 15.00 3.58 14.52
N THR A 130 14.36 2.85 15.44
CA THR A 130 15.04 2.07 16.47
C THR A 130 15.21 0.60 16.12
N ALA A 131 14.31 0.07 15.29
CA ALA A 131 14.37 -1.33 14.87
C ALA A 131 13.59 -1.55 13.59
N ALA A 132 14.01 -2.53 12.81
CA ALA A 132 13.31 -2.99 11.62
C ALA A 132 13.31 -4.52 11.61
N HIS A 133 12.14 -5.10 11.40
CA HIS A 133 11.92 -6.55 11.47
C HIS A 133 11.35 -7.03 10.12
N PRO A 134 12.19 -7.49 9.18
CA PRO A 134 11.72 -7.89 7.87
C PRO A 134 11.19 -9.32 7.85
N SER A 135 10.14 -9.53 7.06
CA SER A 135 9.67 -10.85 6.64
C SER A 135 9.70 -10.87 5.11
N PHE A 136 10.57 -11.69 4.55
CA PHE A 136 10.71 -11.76 3.10
C PHE A 136 9.59 -12.62 2.53
N LEU A 137 8.81 -12.05 1.61
CA LEU A 137 7.70 -12.74 0.99
C LEU A 137 8.23 -13.67 -0.10
N GLN A 138 7.82 -14.94 -0.08
CA GLN A 138 8.31 -15.94 -1.00
C GLN A 138 7.30 -16.32 -2.07
N GLU A 139 6.06 -16.60 -1.67
CA GLU A 139 5.02 -17.06 -2.58
C GLU A 139 3.68 -16.50 -2.16
N ARG A 140 2.89 -16.04 -3.11
CA ARG A 140 1.52 -15.63 -2.84
C ARG A 140 0.61 -16.81 -3.09
N LEU A 141 -0.09 -17.26 -2.07
CA LEU A 141 -0.97 -18.42 -2.14
C LEU A 141 -2.41 -18.06 -2.52
N LYS A 142 -2.77 -16.78 -2.32
CA LYS A 142 -4.11 -16.29 -2.65
C LYS A 142 -4.08 -14.80 -2.98
#